data_5836089ac176b5d1bf2403997b22f815
#
_entry.id   5836089ac176b5d1bf2403997b22f815
#
_cell.length_a   1.000
_cell.length_b   1.000
_cell.length_c   1.000
_cell.angle_alpha   90.00
_cell.angle_beta   90.00
_cell.angle_gamma   90.00
#
_symmetry.space_group_name_H-M   'P 1'
#
loop_
_entity.id
_entity.type
_entity.pdbx_description
1 polymer ?
#
loop_
_entity_poly.entity_id
_entity_poly.type
_entity_poly.pdbx_seq_one_letter_code
_entity_poly.pdbx_strand_id
1 'polypeptide(L)'
;VTPPSPGEPQRRVTAHLVTGSTVLGGRVLFGQDPAEVVRDLGGLSPNTSLRAVDVLTELVEAPDGTPLHIDRVVFAEAGTRAAWPSAAAGSGLSPSPTELAAGEDLPQDRPRLRRFASYGIVDGPDGRVLLSRIAEGFPGAGTWHLPGGGVDAGEDVRAALRREVAEETGQDGQVGDLLTVSSHHRGQPGGHEIYAVWVFFHVFVASPRPARVLEENGSTADSGWFTPEEVAGLRLSATAQRGLAYMARHSRP
;
A
#
# COMPACT_ATOMS: atom_id res chain seq x y z
N VAL A 1 5.16 -14.48 -14.23
CA VAL A 1 3.92 -13.75 -13.87
C VAL A 1 2.81 -14.32 -14.73
N THR A 2 1.86 -14.98 -14.10
CA THR A 2 0.68 -15.53 -14.79
C THR A 2 -0.20 -14.37 -15.22
N PRO A 3 -0.69 -14.32 -16.46
CA PRO A 3 -1.71 -13.35 -16.84
C PRO A 3 -2.95 -13.55 -15.95
N PRO A 4 -3.72 -12.48 -15.67
CA PRO A 4 -4.92 -12.61 -14.85
C PRO A 4 -5.85 -13.68 -15.43
N SER A 5 -6.40 -14.48 -14.55
CA SER A 5 -7.35 -15.53 -14.94
C SER A 5 -8.61 -14.91 -15.54
N PRO A 6 -9.28 -15.57 -16.51
CA PRO A 6 -10.57 -15.10 -17.01
C PRO A 6 -11.55 -14.89 -15.84
N GLY A 7 -12.08 -13.68 -15.70
CA GLY A 7 -12.99 -13.30 -14.61
C GLY A 7 -12.31 -12.68 -13.39
N GLU A 8 -10.99 -12.63 -13.32
CA GLU A 8 -10.27 -11.89 -12.27
C GLU A 8 -10.41 -10.38 -12.49
N PRO A 9 -10.75 -9.60 -11.43
CA PRO A 9 -10.96 -8.17 -11.59
C PRO A 9 -9.67 -7.44 -11.97
N GLN A 10 -9.80 -6.59 -12.98
CA GLN A 10 -8.68 -5.77 -13.46
C GLN A 10 -8.36 -4.67 -12.44
N ARG A 11 -7.13 -4.66 -11.95
CA ARG A 11 -6.70 -3.65 -10.97
C ARG A 11 -6.50 -2.29 -11.62
N ARG A 12 -7.04 -1.28 -10.95
CA ARG A 12 -6.85 0.14 -11.25
C ARG A 12 -6.41 0.86 -9.98
N VAL A 13 -5.49 1.79 -10.14
CA VAL A 13 -5.09 2.68 -9.05
C VAL A 13 -5.50 4.09 -9.41
N THR A 14 -6.08 4.82 -8.46
CA THR A 14 -6.43 6.23 -8.60
C THR A 14 -5.83 7.02 -7.45
N ALA A 15 -5.56 8.30 -7.69
CA ALA A 15 -5.09 9.23 -6.67
C ALA A 15 -6.04 10.42 -6.58
N HIS A 16 -6.32 10.85 -5.36
CA HIS A 16 -7.32 11.87 -5.06
C HIS A 16 -6.73 12.96 -4.17
N LEU A 17 -7.01 14.22 -4.49
CA LEU A 17 -6.69 15.37 -3.65
C LEU A 17 -7.97 15.88 -2.98
N VAL A 18 -7.95 15.94 -1.65
CA VAL A 18 -9.01 16.60 -0.89
C VAL A 18 -8.58 18.01 -0.55
N THR A 19 -9.32 18.99 -1.05
CA THR A 19 -9.13 20.42 -0.75
C THR A 19 -10.44 20.99 -0.19
N GLY A 20 -10.48 21.27 1.10
CA GLY A 20 -11.73 21.63 1.77
C GLY A 20 -12.80 20.54 1.63
N SER A 21 -13.90 20.86 0.92
CA SER A 21 -15.01 19.94 0.62
C SER A 21 -14.96 19.35 -0.79
N THR A 22 -13.91 19.66 -1.58
CA THR A 22 -13.77 19.19 -2.97
C THR A 22 -12.80 18.02 -3.03
N VAL A 23 -13.10 17.03 -3.87
CA VAL A 23 -12.20 15.91 -4.17
C VAL A 23 -11.91 15.93 -5.67
N LEU A 24 -10.65 16.11 -6.02
CA LEU A 24 -10.14 15.91 -7.37
C LEU A 24 -9.54 14.53 -7.47
N GLY A 25 -9.84 13.78 -8.51
CA GLY A 25 -9.34 12.43 -8.69
C GLY A 25 -8.83 12.17 -10.10
N GLY A 26 -7.81 11.33 -10.22
CA GLY A 26 -7.22 10.93 -11.47
C GLY A 26 -6.72 9.50 -11.43
N ARG A 27 -6.62 8.88 -12.60
CA ARG A 27 -6.04 7.54 -12.78
C ARG A 27 -4.52 7.64 -12.61
N VAL A 28 -3.94 6.69 -11.88
CA VAL A 28 -2.49 6.49 -11.78
C VAL A 28 -2.09 5.47 -12.84
N LEU A 29 -1.37 5.92 -13.86
CA LEU A 29 -0.89 5.05 -14.92
C LEU A 29 0.34 4.26 -14.47
N PHE A 30 0.71 3.25 -15.27
CA PHE A 30 1.89 2.43 -14.98
C PHE A 30 3.15 3.28 -14.90
N GLY A 31 3.85 3.21 -13.78
CA GLY A 31 5.09 3.96 -13.53
C GLY A 31 4.91 5.35 -12.91
N GLN A 32 3.69 5.88 -12.80
CA GLN A 32 3.45 7.18 -12.19
C GLN A 32 3.46 7.12 -10.66
N ASP A 33 3.95 8.18 -10.03
CA ASP A 33 3.82 8.33 -8.58
C ASP A 33 2.44 8.91 -8.22
N PRO A 34 1.66 8.27 -7.33
CA PRO A 34 0.33 8.77 -6.95
C PRO A 34 0.34 10.20 -6.39
N ALA A 35 1.40 10.60 -5.69
CA ALA A 35 1.51 11.94 -5.13
C ALA A 35 1.83 13.00 -6.22
N GLU A 36 2.57 12.62 -7.28
CA GLU A 36 2.77 13.49 -8.44
C GLU A 36 1.47 13.69 -9.21
N VAL A 37 0.72 12.62 -9.47
CA VAL A 37 -0.62 12.72 -10.09
C VAL A 37 -1.51 13.69 -9.33
N VAL A 38 -1.51 13.63 -7.99
CA VAL A 38 -2.28 14.55 -7.14
C VAL A 38 -1.81 15.99 -7.26
N ARG A 39 -0.49 16.23 -7.30
CA ARG A 39 0.04 17.59 -7.49
C ARG A 39 -0.37 18.19 -8.82
N ASP A 40 -0.29 17.41 -9.88
CA ASP A 40 -0.69 17.84 -11.22
C ASP A 40 -2.19 18.18 -11.28
N LEU A 41 -3.06 17.31 -10.72
CA LEU A 41 -4.49 17.54 -10.64
C LEU A 41 -4.85 18.82 -9.88
N GLY A 42 -4.14 19.08 -8.78
CA GLY A 42 -4.35 20.26 -7.94
C GLY A 42 -3.66 21.52 -8.42
N GLY A 43 -2.85 21.46 -9.47
CA GLY A 43 -1.98 22.57 -9.89
C GLY A 43 -0.97 22.98 -8.81
N LEU A 44 -0.52 22.01 -7.99
CA LEU A 44 0.37 22.24 -6.86
C LEU A 44 1.84 22.25 -7.28
N SER A 45 2.66 22.98 -6.53
CA SER A 45 4.11 22.92 -6.72
C SER A 45 4.66 21.51 -6.49
N PRO A 46 5.70 21.06 -7.23
CA PRO A 46 6.38 19.79 -6.97
C PRO A 46 6.88 19.64 -5.52
N ASN A 47 7.16 20.75 -4.85
CA ASN A 47 7.64 20.79 -3.47
C ASN A 47 6.50 20.84 -2.43
N THR A 48 5.23 20.89 -2.85
CA THR A 48 4.10 20.87 -1.92
C THR A 48 4.08 19.57 -1.15
N SER A 49 4.16 19.67 0.17
CA SER A 49 4.09 18.51 1.06
C SER A 49 2.65 17.98 1.09
N LEU A 50 2.50 16.71 0.80
CA LEU A 50 1.23 15.99 0.88
C LEU A 50 1.28 15.02 2.07
N ARG A 51 0.12 14.84 2.72
CA ARG A 51 -0.10 13.74 3.66
C ARG A 51 -1.08 12.75 3.04
N ALA A 52 -0.83 11.47 3.22
CA ALA A 52 -1.80 10.44 2.94
C ALA A 52 -2.95 10.57 3.95
N VAL A 53 -4.17 10.44 3.47
CA VAL A 53 -5.40 10.59 4.29
C VAL A 53 -6.08 9.25 4.45
N ASP A 54 -6.26 8.54 3.34
CA ASP A 54 -6.95 7.26 3.31
C ASP A 54 -6.60 6.45 2.06
N VAL A 55 -6.96 5.18 2.08
CA VAL A 55 -7.04 4.34 0.89
C VAL A 55 -8.31 3.51 0.96
N LEU A 56 -9.02 3.47 -0.16
CA LEU A 56 -10.29 2.74 -0.29
C LEU A 56 -10.15 1.68 -1.39
N THR A 57 -10.66 0.50 -1.13
CA THR A 57 -10.85 -0.52 -2.15
C THR A 57 -12.30 -0.53 -2.62
N GLU A 58 -12.51 -0.48 -3.91
CA GLU A 58 -13.82 -0.54 -4.56
C GLU A 58 -13.84 -1.69 -5.56
N LEU A 59 -14.81 -2.58 -5.42
CA LEU A 59 -15.02 -3.71 -6.30
C LEU A 59 -16.32 -3.48 -7.07
N VAL A 60 -16.21 -3.29 -8.37
CA VAL A 60 -17.36 -2.93 -9.22
C VAL A 60 -17.28 -3.63 -10.56
N GLU A 61 -18.41 -3.71 -11.22
CA GLU A 61 -18.49 -4.09 -12.63
C GLU A 61 -18.72 -2.83 -13.47
N ALA A 62 -17.88 -2.64 -14.48
CA ALA A 62 -18.06 -1.56 -15.43
C ALA A 62 -19.25 -1.88 -16.37
N PRO A 63 -19.83 -0.87 -17.06
CA PRO A 63 -20.99 -1.08 -17.93
C PRO A 63 -20.79 -2.07 -19.08
N ASP A 64 -19.55 -2.34 -19.46
CA ASP A 64 -19.16 -3.34 -20.45
C ASP A 64 -18.99 -4.76 -19.87
N GLY A 65 -19.29 -4.96 -18.59
CA GLY A 65 -19.13 -6.22 -17.88
C GLY A 65 -17.71 -6.48 -17.35
N THR A 66 -16.79 -5.53 -17.50
CA THR A 66 -15.41 -5.69 -16.98
C THR A 66 -15.40 -5.59 -15.47
N PRO A 67 -14.97 -6.64 -14.73
CA PRO A 67 -14.81 -6.55 -13.29
C PRO A 67 -13.57 -5.70 -12.96
N LEU A 68 -13.74 -4.72 -12.09
CA LEU A 68 -12.69 -3.79 -11.67
C LEU A 68 -12.43 -3.89 -10.16
N HIS A 69 -11.14 -3.92 -9.81
CA HIS A 69 -10.63 -3.71 -8.46
C HIS A 69 -9.92 -2.36 -8.44
N ILE A 70 -10.51 -1.38 -7.78
CA ILE A 70 -10.02 0.00 -7.77
C ILE A 70 -9.45 0.32 -6.39
N ASP A 71 -8.14 0.61 -6.33
CA ASP A 71 -7.49 1.13 -5.12
C ASP A 71 -7.40 2.66 -5.23
N ARG A 72 -8.16 3.37 -4.40
CA ARG A 72 -8.26 4.84 -4.37
C ARG A 72 -7.40 5.40 -3.25
N VAL A 73 -6.27 6.00 -3.60
CA VAL A 73 -5.36 6.62 -2.64
C VAL A 73 -5.71 8.09 -2.48
N VAL A 74 -5.94 8.54 -1.24
CA VAL A 74 -6.42 9.88 -0.93
C VAL A 74 -5.35 10.69 -0.22
N PHE A 75 -5.11 11.89 -0.71
CA PHE A 75 -4.15 12.84 -0.17
C PHE A 75 -4.81 14.19 0.18
N ALA A 76 -4.16 14.93 1.07
CA ALA A 76 -4.40 16.35 1.29
C ALA A 76 -3.06 17.06 1.43
N GLU A 77 -3.03 18.38 1.21
CA GLU A 77 -1.87 19.19 1.54
C GLU A 77 -1.56 19.09 3.03
N ALA A 78 -0.28 18.94 3.39
CA ALA A 78 0.14 18.88 4.77
C ALA A 78 -0.24 20.19 5.50
N GLY A 79 -0.75 20.06 6.73
CA GLY A 79 -1.19 21.20 7.53
C GLY A 79 -2.60 21.72 7.18
N THR A 80 -3.26 21.19 6.14
CA THR A 80 -4.65 21.56 5.82
C THR A 80 -5.64 20.58 6.44
N ARG A 81 -6.86 21.08 6.72
CA ARG A 81 -7.98 20.23 7.14
C ARG A 81 -8.67 19.64 5.92
N ALA A 82 -8.70 18.33 5.82
CA ALA A 82 -9.47 17.61 4.81
C ALA A 82 -10.84 17.20 5.36
N ALA A 83 -11.90 17.50 4.63
CA ALA A 83 -13.26 17.06 4.98
C ALA A 83 -13.53 15.63 4.48
N TRP A 84 -12.64 14.72 4.81
CA TRP A 84 -12.75 13.32 4.41
C TRP A 84 -13.30 12.46 5.56
N PRO A 85 -14.18 11.46 5.33
CA PRO A 85 -14.72 11.05 4.01
C PRO A 85 -15.95 11.88 3.52
N SER A 86 -16.42 12.85 4.28
CA SER A 86 -17.65 13.60 3.96
C SER A 86 -17.62 14.30 2.59
N ALA A 87 -16.43 14.73 2.13
CA ALA A 87 -16.27 15.35 0.82
C ALA A 87 -16.61 14.42 -0.35
N ALA A 88 -16.47 13.10 -0.15
CA ALA A 88 -16.80 12.09 -1.15
C ALA A 88 -18.27 11.65 -1.12
N ALA A 89 -19.02 12.01 -0.08
CA ALA A 89 -20.40 11.58 0.08
C ALA A 89 -21.32 12.25 -0.96
N GLY A 90 -21.99 11.46 -1.77
CA GLY A 90 -23.09 11.90 -2.63
C GLY A 90 -22.73 12.26 -4.08
N SER A 91 -21.46 12.36 -4.46
CA SER A 91 -21.06 12.71 -5.85
C SER A 91 -20.37 11.58 -6.63
N GLY A 92 -20.05 10.48 -5.97
CA GLY A 92 -19.13 9.49 -6.51
C GLY A 92 -17.70 10.03 -6.61
N LEU A 93 -16.72 9.14 -6.69
CA LEU A 93 -15.33 9.54 -6.90
C LEU A 93 -14.98 9.46 -8.39
N SER A 94 -14.48 10.57 -8.96
CA SER A 94 -13.86 10.56 -10.30
C SER A 94 -12.42 10.04 -10.18
N PRO A 95 -11.87 9.26 -11.15
CA PRO A 95 -12.59 8.72 -12.31
C PRO A 95 -13.64 7.68 -11.93
N SER A 96 -14.73 7.66 -12.70
CA SER A 96 -15.80 6.68 -12.54
C SER A 96 -15.35 5.27 -12.99
N PRO A 97 -16.05 4.20 -12.59
CA PRO A 97 -15.79 2.85 -13.10
C PRO A 97 -15.82 2.76 -14.64
N THR A 98 -16.70 3.51 -15.29
CA THR A 98 -16.78 3.59 -16.77
C THR A 98 -15.50 4.14 -17.38
N GLU A 99 -14.96 5.23 -16.83
CA GLU A 99 -13.69 5.81 -17.29
C GLU A 99 -12.49 4.89 -17.02
N LEU A 100 -12.57 4.09 -15.95
CA LEU A 100 -11.52 3.17 -15.54
C LEU A 100 -11.56 1.82 -16.25
N ALA A 101 -12.65 1.47 -16.95
CA ALA A 101 -12.77 0.24 -17.70
C ALA A 101 -11.72 0.15 -18.83
N ALA A 102 -11.43 1.26 -19.50
CA ALA A 102 -10.42 1.30 -20.55
C ALA A 102 -9.05 0.80 -20.08
N GLY A 103 -8.41 -0.07 -20.84
CA GLY A 103 -7.05 -0.52 -20.60
C GLY A 103 -6.04 0.62 -20.71
N GLU A 104 -4.79 0.33 -20.35
CA GLU A 104 -3.65 1.20 -20.65
C GLU A 104 -2.98 0.68 -21.93
N ASP A 105 -2.64 1.59 -22.83
CA ASP A 105 -1.84 1.26 -24.01
C ASP A 105 -0.36 1.20 -23.61
N LEU A 106 0.05 0.03 -23.12
CA LEU A 106 1.43 -0.22 -22.71
C LEU A 106 2.18 -0.96 -23.82
N PRO A 107 3.44 -0.60 -24.09
CA PRO A 107 4.28 -1.33 -25.04
C PRO A 107 4.34 -2.82 -24.71
N GLN A 108 4.26 -3.69 -25.72
CA GLN A 108 4.28 -5.16 -25.54
C GLN A 108 5.71 -5.75 -25.61
N ASP A 109 6.73 -4.92 -25.44
CA ASP A 109 8.15 -5.25 -25.59
C ASP A 109 8.69 -6.13 -24.45
N ARG A 110 8.01 -6.15 -23.32
CA ARG A 110 8.39 -6.93 -22.13
C ARG A 110 7.21 -7.18 -21.18
N PRO A 111 7.27 -8.21 -20.34
CA PRO A 111 6.26 -8.43 -19.30
C PRO A 111 6.27 -7.27 -18.28
N ARG A 112 5.08 -6.75 -17.97
CA ARG A 112 4.86 -5.70 -16.97
C ARG A 112 4.00 -6.21 -15.84
N LEU A 113 4.47 -5.98 -14.62
CA LEU A 113 3.76 -6.35 -13.40
C LEU A 113 3.39 -5.09 -12.63
N ARG A 114 2.09 -4.89 -12.44
CA ARG A 114 1.56 -3.90 -11.50
C ARG A 114 1.27 -4.61 -10.18
N ARG A 115 1.76 -4.04 -9.07
CA ARG A 115 1.48 -4.51 -7.73
C ARG A 115 0.88 -3.39 -6.88
N PHE A 116 -0.06 -3.76 -6.05
CA PHE A 116 -0.51 -2.95 -4.92
C PHE A 116 -0.25 -3.76 -3.66
N ALA A 117 0.40 -3.17 -2.66
CA ALA A 117 0.78 -3.89 -1.45
C ALA A 117 0.57 -3.02 -0.21
N SER A 118 0.22 -3.66 0.89
CA SER A 118 0.00 -3.03 2.18
C SER A 118 0.98 -3.57 3.22
N TYR A 119 1.56 -2.66 3.99
CA TYR A 119 2.53 -2.98 5.05
C TYR A 119 2.12 -2.35 6.37
N GLY A 120 2.32 -3.08 7.46
CA GLY A 120 2.03 -2.63 8.81
C GLY A 120 3.28 -2.18 9.57
N ILE A 121 3.26 -0.98 10.12
CA ILE A 121 4.12 -0.65 11.25
C ILE A 121 3.36 -1.12 12.47
N VAL A 122 3.74 -2.31 12.94
CA VAL A 122 2.99 -3.05 13.94
C VAL A 122 3.65 -2.85 15.28
N ASP A 123 2.90 -2.32 16.25
CA ASP A 123 3.37 -2.18 17.62
C ASP A 123 2.40 -2.78 18.65
N GLY A 124 2.85 -2.88 19.88
CA GLY A 124 2.09 -3.36 21.02
C GLY A 124 2.16 -2.41 22.20
N PRO A 125 1.44 -2.72 23.31
CA PRO A 125 1.36 -1.86 24.49
C PRO A 125 2.70 -1.62 25.20
N ASP A 126 3.70 -2.43 24.94
CA ASP A 126 5.04 -2.32 25.49
C ASP A 126 6.03 -1.54 24.58
N GLY A 127 5.53 -1.00 23.47
CA GLY A 127 6.31 -0.19 22.51
C GLY A 127 7.30 -0.98 21.66
N ARG A 128 7.25 -2.31 21.69
CA ARG A 128 8.01 -3.14 20.76
C ARG A 128 7.37 -3.13 19.37
N VAL A 129 8.20 -3.28 18.35
CA VAL A 129 7.80 -3.36 16.94
C VAL A 129 7.91 -4.79 16.46
N LEU A 130 6.91 -5.23 15.72
CA LEU A 130 6.86 -6.56 15.10
C LEU A 130 7.46 -6.50 13.71
N LEU A 131 8.36 -7.42 13.41
CA LEU A 131 8.99 -7.56 12.10
C LEU A 131 8.95 -9.01 11.63
N SER A 132 8.91 -9.20 10.31
CA SER A 132 9.00 -10.47 9.60
C SER A 132 10.37 -10.59 8.93
N ARG A 133 10.97 -11.77 8.87
CA ARG A 133 12.24 -12.00 8.18
C ARG A 133 12.01 -12.70 6.85
N ILE A 134 12.51 -12.12 5.78
CA ILE A 134 12.33 -12.63 4.41
C ILE A 134 13.03 -13.99 4.27
N ALA A 135 12.30 -14.97 3.73
CA ALA A 135 12.76 -16.34 3.50
C ALA A 135 13.79 -16.43 2.35
N GLU A 136 14.58 -17.49 2.36
CA GLU A 136 15.48 -17.83 1.26
C GLU A 136 14.71 -18.05 -0.04
N GLY A 137 15.31 -17.63 -1.17
CA GLY A 137 14.69 -17.68 -2.49
C GLY A 137 13.83 -16.44 -2.82
N PHE A 138 13.55 -15.55 -1.87
CA PHE A 138 12.84 -14.31 -2.11
C PHE A 138 13.78 -13.09 -2.14
N PRO A 139 13.43 -12.04 -2.91
CA PRO A 139 14.25 -10.81 -2.96
C PRO A 139 14.41 -10.17 -1.58
N GLY A 140 15.64 -9.98 -1.16
CA GLY A 140 15.96 -9.45 0.16
C GLY A 140 16.10 -10.50 1.26
N ALA A 141 16.24 -11.78 0.91
CA ALA A 141 16.40 -12.89 1.85
C ALA A 141 17.31 -12.58 3.04
N GLY A 142 16.88 -12.98 4.24
CA GLY A 142 17.58 -12.77 5.50
C GLY A 142 17.48 -11.35 6.07
N THR A 143 16.80 -10.39 5.38
CA THR A 143 16.52 -9.07 5.96
C THR A 143 15.19 -9.07 6.73
N TRP A 144 15.11 -8.24 7.76
CA TRP A 144 13.88 -7.98 8.48
C TRP A 144 13.03 -6.94 7.74
N HIS A 145 11.75 -7.22 7.64
CA HIS A 145 10.79 -6.47 6.86
C HIS A 145 9.57 -6.10 7.72
N LEU A 146 8.76 -5.14 7.26
CA LEU A 146 7.45 -4.88 7.86
C LEU A 146 6.50 -6.02 7.51
N PRO A 147 5.70 -6.54 8.43
CA PRO A 147 4.63 -7.47 8.10
C PRO A 147 3.69 -6.89 7.04
N GLY A 148 3.32 -7.70 6.08
CA GLY A 148 2.46 -7.29 4.98
C GLY A 148 2.93 -7.77 3.62
N GLY A 149 2.08 -7.63 2.63
CA GLY A 149 2.31 -8.17 1.30
C GLY A 149 1.37 -7.61 0.25
N GLY A 150 1.20 -8.39 -0.81
CA GLY A 150 0.32 -8.03 -1.91
C GLY A 150 -1.15 -8.02 -1.49
N VAL A 151 -1.89 -7.07 -2.01
CA VAL A 151 -3.36 -7.10 -1.93
C VAL A 151 -3.87 -7.95 -3.08
N ASP A 152 -4.57 -9.02 -2.80
CA ASP A 152 -5.08 -9.94 -3.81
C ASP A 152 -6.22 -9.31 -4.62
N ALA A 153 -6.48 -9.89 -5.80
CA ALA A 153 -7.60 -9.44 -6.61
C ALA A 153 -8.93 -9.69 -5.87
N GLY A 154 -9.73 -8.65 -5.72
CA GLY A 154 -11.00 -8.71 -4.99
C GLY A 154 -10.90 -8.55 -3.48
N GLU A 155 -9.70 -8.34 -2.93
CA GLU A 155 -9.49 -8.17 -1.49
C GLU A 155 -9.43 -6.67 -1.10
N ASP A 156 -10.05 -6.31 0.02
CA ASP A 156 -9.90 -4.99 0.62
C ASP A 156 -8.49 -4.79 1.18
N VAL A 157 -7.91 -3.62 1.00
CA VAL A 157 -6.51 -3.33 1.37
C VAL A 157 -6.21 -3.51 2.86
N ARG A 158 -7.16 -3.18 3.74
CA ARG A 158 -6.99 -3.37 5.19
C ARG A 158 -7.21 -4.83 5.60
N ALA A 159 -8.12 -5.52 4.90
CA ALA A 159 -8.32 -6.96 5.09
C ALA A 159 -7.06 -7.74 4.68
N ALA A 160 -6.44 -7.40 3.53
CA ALA A 160 -5.17 -7.95 3.10
C ALA A 160 -4.09 -7.79 4.17
N LEU A 161 -3.92 -6.58 4.70
CA LEU A 161 -2.92 -6.33 5.74
C LEU A 161 -3.16 -7.14 7.01
N ARG A 162 -4.42 -7.28 7.44
CA ARG A 162 -4.75 -8.11 8.62
C ARG A 162 -4.44 -9.59 8.38
N ARG A 163 -4.75 -10.10 7.18
CA ARG A 163 -4.42 -11.48 6.77
C ARG A 163 -2.91 -11.70 6.81
N GLU A 164 -2.12 -10.82 6.16
CA GLU A 164 -0.67 -10.90 6.11
C GLU A 164 -0.03 -10.85 7.53
N VAL A 165 -0.48 -9.92 8.38
CA VAL A 165 -0.01 -9.84 9.77
C VAL A 165 -0.30 -11.14 10.51
N ALA A 166 -1.47 -11.74 10.33
CA ALA A 166 -1.81 -13.01 10.97
C ALA A 166 -0.97 -14.16 10.42
N GLU A 167 -0.81 -14.28 9.10
CA GLU A 167 -0.07 -15.36 8.43
C GLU A 167 1.42 -15.31 8.73
N GLU A 168 2.03 -14.13 8.64
CA GLU A 168 3.47 -13.94 8.84
C GLU A 168 3.89 -13.94 10.31
N THR A 169 2.98 -13.61 11.24
CA THR A 169 3.40 -13.34 12.63
C THR A 169 2.55 -14.00 13.72
N GLY A 170 1.39 -14.56 13.35
CA GLY A 170 0.44 -15.14 14.30
C GLY A 170 -0.25 -14.12 15.20
N GLN A 171 -0.23 -12.83 14.86
CA GLN A 171 -0.85 -11.78 15.65
C GLN A 171 -2.21 -11.34 15.08
N ASP A 172 -3.09 -10.88 15.96
CA ASP A 172 -4.37 -10.23 15.59
C ASP A 172 -4.17 -8.69 15.68
N GLY A 173 -3.85 -8.09 14.55
CA GLY A 173 -3.57 -6.67 14.44
C GLY A 173 -4.82 -5.86 14.07
N GLN A 174 -5.03 -4.74 14.78
CA GLN A 174 -6.01 -3.73 14.42
C GLN A 174 -5.39 -2.70 13.48
N VAL A 175 -5.82 -2.68 12.21
CA VAL A 175 -5.34 -1.73 11.22
C VAL A 175 -5.96 -0.36 11.49
N GLY A 176 -5.12 0.61 11.81
CA GLY A 176 -5.48 2.00 12.11
C GLY A 176 -5.23 2.94 10.92
N ASP A 177 -4.58 4.06 11.22
CA ASP A 177 -4.38 5.16 10.27
C ASP A 177 -3.41 4.80 9.15
N LEU A 178 -3.70 5.32 7.94
CA LEU A 178 -2.76 5.34 6.83
C LEU A 178 -1.66 6.36 7.14
N LEU A 179 -0.42 5.88 7.17
CA LEU A 179 0.73 6.70 7.52
C LEU A 179 1.37 7.36 6.30
N THR A 180 1.60 6.59 5.26
CA THR A 180 2.23 7.09 4.04
C THR A 180 1.97 6.17 2.86
N VAL A 181 2.22 6.69 1.67
CA VAL A 181 2.16 5.98 0.40
C VAL A 181 3.46 6.21 -0.34
N SER A 182 3.96 5.20 -1.01
CA SER A 182 5.09 5.34 -1.92
C SER A 182 4.89 4.49 -3.17
N SER A 183 5.52 4.91 -4.25
CA SER A 183 5.60 4.10 -5.46
C SER A 183 7.01 3.59 -5.69
N HIS A 184 7.12 2.51 -6.45
CA HIS A 184 8.37 1.95 -6.87
C HIS A 184 8.25 1.45 -8.31
N HIS A 185 9.12 1.95 -9.16
CA HIS A 185 9.19 1.53 -10.55
C HIS A 185 10.59 0.99 -10.84
N ARG A 186 10.66 -0.24 -11.29
CA ARG A 186 11.91 -0.92 -11.60
C ARG A 186 11.78 -1.70 -12.90
N GLY A 187 12.64 -1.37 -13.87
CA GLY A 187 12.84 -2.14 -15.08
C GLY A 187 14.25 -2.72 -15.13
N GLN A 188 14.40 -3.93 -15.67
CA GLN A 188 15.70 -4.50 -16.01
C GLN A 188 15.78 -4.68 -17.53
N PRO A 189 16.91 -4.37 -18.18
CA PRO A 189 17.10 -4.67 -19.60
C PRO A 189 16.85 -6.16 -19.86
N GLY A 190 15.95 -6.49 -20.78
CA GLY A 190 15.57 -7.87 -21.12
C GLY A 190 14.77 -8.64 -20.07
N GLY A 191 14.39 -7.99 -18.95
CA GLY A 191 13.63 -8.60 -17.87
C GLY A 191 12.23 -8.00 -17.71
N HIS A 192 11.59 -8.34 -16.58
CA HIS A 192 10.28 -7.79 -16.19
C HIS A 192 10.41 -6.32 -15.79
N GLU A 193 9.38 -5.56 -16.09
CA GLU A 193 9.19 -4.22 -15.57
C GLU A 193 8.12 -4.29 -14.46
N ILE A 194 8.52 -3.84 -13.26
CA ILE A 194 7.66 -3.91 -12.07
C ILE A 194 7.34 -2.48 -11.63
N TYR A 195 6.07 -2.19 -11.53
CA TYR A 195 5.56 -0.98 -10.90
C TYR A 195 4.71 -1.38 -9.69
N ALA A 196 5.02 -0.83 -8.54
CA ALA A 196 4.34 -1.12 -7.30
C ALA A 196 3.91 0.17 -6.58
N VAL A 197 2.71 0.17 -6.02
CA VAL A 197 2.25 1.15 -5.04
C VAL A 197 2.19 0.46 -3.69
N TRP A 198 2.82 1.06 -2.70
CA TRP A 198 2.88 0.58 -1.33
C TRP A 198 2.19 1.54 -0.40
N VAL A 199 1.28 1.04 0.40
CA VAL A 199 0.58 1.78 1.45
C VAL A 199 1.01 1.27 2.81
N PHE A 200 1.27 2.18 3.75
CA PHE A 200 1.80 1.86 5.08
C PHE A 200 0.79 2.30 6.12
N PHE A 201 0.36 1.36 6.94
CA PHE A 201 -0.57 1.61 8.03
C PHE A 201 0.10 1.47 9.39
N HIS A 202 -0.41 2.19 10.38
CA HIS A 202 -0.22 1.82 11.76
C HIS A 202 -1.10 0.59 12.07
N VAL A 203 -0.52 -0.39 12.75
CA VAL A 203 -1.25 -1.59 13.20
C VAL A 203 -0.95 -1.80 14.67
N PHE A 204 -1.99 -1.86 15.50
CA PHE A 204 -1.86 -2.09 16.93
C PHE A 204 -2.29 -3.50 17.31
N VAL A 205 -1.44 -4.20 18.07
CA VAL A 205 -1.73 -5.52 18.64
C VAL A 205 -1.96 -5.35 20.14
N ALA A 206 -3.23 -5.36 20.56
CA ALA A 206 -3.62 -5.11 21.94
C ALA A 206 -3.15 -6.20 22.92
N SER A 207 -3.02 -7.44 22.44
CA SER A 207 -2.63 -8.61 23.24
C SER A 207 -1.52 -9.40 22.53
N PRO A 208 -0.26 -8.91 22.57
CA PRO A 208 0.84 -9.56 21.88
C PRO A 208 1.07 -11.01 22.39
N ARG A 209 1.29 -11.90 21.44
CA ARG A 209 1.67 -13.30 21.67
C ARG A 209 3.11 -13.50 21.17
N PRO A 210 3.80 -14.59 21.55
CA PRO A 210 5.04 -14.97 20.91
C PRO A 210 4.84 -15.02 19.39
N ALA A 211 5.67 -14.27 18.66
CA ALA A 211 5.57 -14.22 17.21
C ALA A 211 5.88 -15.59 16.60
N ARG A 212 5.14 -15.99 15.59
CA ARG A 212 5.34 -17.24 14.85
C ARG A 212 4.78 -17.13 13.44
N VAL A 213 5.46 -17.64 12.47
CA VAL A 213 4.99 -17.75 11.10
C VAL A 213 3.94 -18.86 11.02
N LEU A 214 2.79 -18.55 10.45
CA LEU A 214 1.70 -19.51 10.22
C LEU A 214 1.60 -19.92 8.74
N GLU A 215 2.13 -19.10 7.84
CA GLU A 215 2.14 -19.35 6.40
C GLU A 215 3.07 -20.52 6.07
N GLU A 216 2.56 -21.52 5.32
CA GLU A 216 3.38 -22.62 4.81
C GLU A 216 3.95 -22.27 3.43
N ASN A 217 5.27 -22.42 3.26
CA ASN A 217 6.00 -22.14 2.01
C ASN A 217 5.90 -20.70 1.51
N GLY A 218 5.63 -19.76 2.40
CA GLY A 218 5.51 -18.34 2.09
C GLY A 218 6.85 -17.60 2.01
N SER A 219 6.74 -16.27 1.91
CA SER A 219 7.89 -15.38 1.80
C SER A 219 8.56 -15.06 3.14
N THR A 220 7.98 -15.50 4.27
CA THR A 220 8.45 -15.22 5.63
C THR A 220 9.08 -16.45 6.28
N ALA A 221 10.33 -16.31 6.70
CA ALA A 221 11.08 -17.38 7.39
C ALA A 221 10.96 -17.32 8.91
N ASP A 222 10.73 -16.14 9.47
CA ASP A 222 10.74 -15.90 10.91
C ASP A 222 9.99 -14.59 11.24
N SER A 223 9.55 -14.42 12.48
CA SER A 223 8.95 -13.18 12.95
C SER A 223 9.29 -12.93 14.42
N GLY A 224 9.37 -11.65 14.82
CA GLY A 224 9.76 -11.30 16.18
C GLY A 224 9.36 -9.90 16.61
N TRP A 225 9.22 -9.74 17.93
CA TRP A 225 9.03 -8.45 18.60
C TRP A 225 10.37 -7.87 19.03
N PHE A 226 10.64 -6.63 18.65
CA PHE A 226 11.91 -5.95 18.87
C PHE A 226 11.71 -4.61 19.56
N THR A 227 12.57 -4.28 20.50
CA THR A 227 12.66 -2.90 21.03
C THR A 227 13.25 -1.97 19.97
N PRO A 228 13.04 -0.65 20.07
CA PRO A 228 13.67 0.32 19.16
C PRO A 228 15.21 0.18 19.10
N GLU A 229 15.85 -0.18 20.20
CA GLU A 229 17.30 -0.38 20.30
C GLU A 229 17.72 -1.65 19.53
N GLU A 230 16.97 -2.73 19.67
CA GLU A 230 17.23 -3.99 18.94
C GLU A 230 17.05 -3.78 17.43
N VAL A 231 16.00 -3.03 17.03
CA VAL A 231 15.75 -2.70 15.60
C VAL A 231 16.94 -2.00 14.97
N ALA A 232 17.64 -1.13 15.70
CA ALA A 232 18.81 -0.41 15.19
C ALA A 232 19.98 -1.35 14.83
N GLY A 233 20.04 -2.54 15.41
CA GLY A 233 21.04 -3.58 15.11
C GLY A 233 20.64 -4.55 14.01
N LEU A 234 19.40 -4.49 13.50
CA LEU A 234 18.91 -5.44 12.51
C LEU A 234 19.30 -5.05 11.07
N ARG A 235 19.48 -6.05 10.24
CA ARG A 235 19.56 -5.86 8.79
C ARG A 235 18.16 -5.69 8.22
N LEU A 236 17.73 -4.44 8.06
CA LEU A 236 16.40 -4.09 7.57
C LEU A 236 16.33 -4.03 6.06
N SER A 237 15.19 -4.43 5.48
CA SER A 237 14.85 -4.16 4.08
C SER A 237 14.68 -2.66 3.82
N ALA A 238 14.78 -2.23 2.57
CA ALA A 238 14.58 -0.82 2.21
C ALA A 238 13.16 -0.32 2.56
N THR A 239 12.15 -1.18 2.45
CA THR A 239 10.76 -0.87 2.81
C THR A 239 10.62 -0.68 4.32
N ALA A 240 11.21 -1.56 5.13
CA ALA A 240 11.22 -1.43 6.59
C ALA A 240 11.95 -0.16 7.05
N GLN A 241 13.10 0.14 6.45
CA GLN A 241 13.85 1.37 6.74
C GLN A 241 13.00 2.62 6.49
N ARG A 242 12.29 2.68 5.36
CA ARG A 242 11.43 3.82 5.00
C ARG A 242 10.25 3.98 5.97
N GLY A 243 9.52 2.90 6.25
CA GLY A 243 8.37 2.93 7.16
C GLY A 243 8.76 3.33 8.57
N LEU A 244 9.79 2.71 9.15
CA LEU A 244 10.27 3.03 10.50
C LEU A 244 10.85 4.45 10.59
N ALA A 245 11.55 4.93 9.56
CA ALA A 245 12.02 6.31 9.50
C ALA A 245 10.86 7.33 9.42
N TYR A 246 9.75 6.97 8.79
CA TYR A 246 8.54 7.81 8.81
C TYR A 246 7.98 7.94 10.22
N MET A 247 7.80 6.83 10.94
CA MET A 247 7.35 6.82 12.34
C MET A 247 8.25 7.67 13.24
N ALA A 248 9.55 7.48 13.17
CA ALA A 248 10.50 8.23 14.01
C ALA A 248 10.42 9.76 13.83
N ARG A 249 9.99 10.23 12.65
CA ARG A 249 9.81 11.67 12.37
C ARG A 249 8.46 12.22 12.86
N HIS A 250 7.41 11.38 12.94
CA HIS A 250 6.04 11.80 13.22
C HIS A 250 5.54 11.41 14.62
N SER A 251 6.28 10.55 15.34
CA SER A 251 5.98 10.13 16.71
C SER A 251 6.62 11.02 17.79
N ARG A 252 7.16 12.20 17.41
CA ARG A 252 7.59 13.18 18.42
C ARG A 252 6.37 13.99 18.88
N PRO A 253 6.14 14.05 20.22
CA PRO A 253 5.04 14.81 20.80
C PRO A 253 5.13 16.30 20.47
#